data_8be916ae6710a7a1967987654a5ca4fa
#
_entry.id   8be916ae6710a7a1967987654a5ca4fa
#
_cell.length_a   1.000
_cell.length_b   1.000
_cell.length_c   1.000
_cell.angle_alpha   90.00
_cell.angle_beta   90.00
_cell.angle_gamma   90.00
#
_symmetry.space_group_name_H-M   'P 1'
#
loop_
_entity.id
_entity.type
_entity.pdbx_description
1 polymer ?
#
loop_
_entity_poly.entity_id
_entity_poly.type
_entity_poly.pdbx_seq_one_letter_code
_entity_poly.pdbx_strand_id
1 'polypeptide(L)'
;IVTFNLVSNVTGVRQPAEQIVSIIREHSSAQIVVDMAQAVCSEQVDVQKIGADFYAFSAHKMYGPNGVGILIGKFDRLQILKPLFYGGKMLQNVTETALTLAELPYRLEAGTPNIAGIIGFGEVLQWLKEWDFEALNQSLYQLAENTRKRLKNYKNLQILGSQHSPTISFVIEGVHHADLSAFFTESKVAIRSGEHCAKPYLRYLNQAGTVRLSLSHYNTDADVEQFFTALDKALAILLD
;
A
#
# COMPACT_ATOMS: atom_id res chain seq x y z
N ILE A 1 11.41 -0.84 -19.11
CA ILE A 1 10.85 -0.36 -17.84
C ILE A 1 10.90 -1.52 -16.85
N VAL A 2 11.32 -1.26 -15.61
CA VAL A 2 11.21 -2.17 -14.49
C VAL A 2 10.28 -1.55 -13.47
N THR A 3 9.29 -2.31 -12.98
CA THR A 3 8.39 -1.84 -11.94
C THR A 3 8.26 -2.89 -10.85
N PHE A 4 8.21 -2.45 -9.59
CA PHE A 4 7.97 -3.30 -8.44
C PHE A 4 7.32 -2.51 -7.30
N ASN A 5 6.65 -3.22 -6.40
CA ASN A 5 6.11 -2.62 -5.19
C ASN A 5 7.17 -2.58 -4.07
N LEU A 6 7.23 -1.51 -3.30
CA LEU A 6 8.15 -1.40 -2.17
C LEU A 6 7.75 -2.32 -1.02
N VAL A 7 6.44 -2.41 -0.74
CA VAL A 7 5.86 -3.32 0.26
C VAL A 7 4.69 -4.07 -0.35
N SER A 8 4.67 -5.38 -0.19
CA SER A 8 3.58 -6.23 -0.69
C SER A 8 2.28 -5.99 0.09
N ASN A 9 1.20 -5.76 -0.63
CA ASN A 9 -0.14 -5.62 -0.04
C ASN A 9 -0.75 -6.95 0.42
N VAL A 10 -0.14 -8.08 0.09
CA VAL A 10 -0.55 -9.42 0.54
C VAL A 10 0.29 -9.88 1.72
N THR A 11 1.60 -9.93 1.53
CA THR A 11 2.51 -10.59 2.48
C THR A 11 3.21 -9.60 3.42
N GLY A 12 3.07 -8.29 3.20
CA GLY A 12 3.80 -7.29 3.95
C GLY A 12 5.33 -7.33 3.79
N VAL A 13 5.83 -8.12 2.83
CA VAL A 13 7.28 -8.19 2.55
C VAL A 13 7.73 -6.86 1.97
N ARG A 14 8.73 -6.25 2.60
CA ARG A 14 9.43 -5.07 2.09
C ARG A 14 10.57 -5.49 1.18
N GLN A 15 10.60 -4.94 -0.02
CA GLN A 15 11.67 -5.20 -0.99
C GLN A 15 12.93 -4.41 -0.64
N PRO A 16 14.12 -4.97 -0.85
CA PRO A 16 15.39 -4.25 -0.70
C PRO A 16 15.62 -3.31 -1.88
N ALA A 17 14.83 -2.23 -1.95
CA ALA A 17 14.67 -1.38 -3.13
C ALA A 17 15.99 -0.74 -3.58
N GLU A 18 16.84 -0.29 -2.64
CA GLU A 18 18.14 0.31 -2.94
C GLU A 18 19.05 -0.69 -3.66
N GLN A 19 19.06 -1.96 -3.21
CA GLN A 19 19.84 -3.03 -3.84
C GLN A 19 19.28 -3.39 -5.22
N ILE A 20 17.95 -3.49 -5.35
CA ILE A 20 17.28 -3.77 -6.62
C ILE A 20 17.63 -2.68 -7.64
N VAL A 21 17.52 -1.41 -7.24
CA VAL A 21 17.85 -0.27 -8.11
C VAL A 21 19.31 -0.30 -8.50
N SER A 22 20.24 -0.55 -7.57
CA SER A 22 21.67 -0.66 -7.87
C SER A 22 21.95 -1.73 -8.94
N ILE A 23 21.44 -2.93 -8.76
CA ILE A 23 21.61 -4.04 -9.72
C ILE A 23 21.03 -3.67 -11.10
N ILE A 24 19.84 -3.05 -11.14
CA ILE A 24 19.26 -2.63 -12.42
C ILE A 24 20.15 -1.60 -13.12
N ARG A 25 20.70 -0.63 -12.38
CA ARG A 25 21.57 0.41 -12.94
C ARG A 25 22.89 -0.14 -13.46
N GLU A 26 23.42 -1.19 -12.83
CA GLU A 26 24.66 -1.86 -13.29
C GLU A 26 24.46 -2.61 -14.62
N HIS A 27 23.25 -3.14 -14.86
CA HIS A 27 23.00 -4.03 -15.99
C HIS A 27 22.04 -3.45 -17.05
N SER A 28 21.43 -2.30 -16.82
CA SER A 28 20.39 -1.75 -17.70
C SER A 28 20.20 -0.25 -17.56
N SER A 29 19.82 0.39 -18.65
CA SER A 29 19.33 1.78 -18.69
C SER A 29 17.80 1.88 -18.50
N ALA A 30 17.12 0.80 -18.07
CA ALA A 30 15.68 0.78 -17.89
C ALA A 30 15.20 1.86 -16.91
N GLN A 31 14.07 2.47 -17.22
CA GLN A 31 13.36 3.32 -16.25
C GLN A 31 12.78 2.47 -15.14
N ILE A 32 12.90 2.95 -13.90
CA ILE A 32 12.47 2.23 -12.71
C ILE A 32 11.30 2.96 -12.07
N VAL A 33 10.20 2.23 -11.87
CA VAL A 33 8.97 2.72 -11.23
C VAL A 33 8.72 1.93 -9.95
N VAL A 34 8.61 2.60 -8.82
CA VAL A 34 8.33 1.97 -7.51
C VAL A 34 6.93 2.31 -7.04
N ASP A 35 6.11 1.30 -6.83
CA ASP A 35 4.81 1.44 -6.15
C ASP A 35 5.05 1.49 -4.63
N MET A 36 4.76 2.64 -4.03
CA MET A 36 4.90 2.88 -2.58
C MET A 36 3.56 2.78 -1.83
N ALA A 37 2.49 2.35 -2.49
CA ALA A 37 1.13 2.44 -1.94
C ALA A 37 0.95 1.80 -0.57
N GLN A 38 1.72 0.77 -0.24
CA GLN A 38 1.69 0.12 1.08
C GLN A 38 2.79 0.61 2.03
N ALA A 39 3.86 1.20 1.51
CA ALA A 39 4.96 1.68 2.33
C ALA A 39 4.61 2.99 3.05
N VAL A 40 4.02 3.95 2.33
CA VAL A 40 3.73 5.30 2.85
C VAL A 40 2.75 5.35 4.03
N CYS A 41 2.04 4.27 4.32
CA CYS A 41 1.13 4.20 5.47
C CYS A 41 1.85 3.90 6.80
N SER A 42 3.07 3.36 6.75
CA SER A 42 3.81 2.91 7.93
C SER A 42 5.30 3.26 7.92
N GLU A 43 5.81 3.84 6.83
CA GLU A 43 7.23 4.16 6.68
C GLU A 43 7.43 5.60 6.17
N GLN A 44 8.50 6.24 6.65
CA GLN A 44 9.08 7.41 6.00
C GLN A 44 9.98 6.92 4.85
N VAL A 45 9.52 7.09 3.61
CA VAL A 45 10.25 6.61 2.42
C VAL A 45 11.16 7.71 1.89
N ASP A 46 12.47 7.47 1.93
CA ASP A 46 13.47 8.33 1.29
C ASP A 46 13.64 7.94 -0.19
N VAL A 47 12.97 8.67 -1.07
CA VAL A 47 13.02 8.43 -2.52
C VAL A 47 14.40 8.72 -3.13
N GLN A 48 15.19 9.62 -2.52
CA GLN A 48 16.55 9.93 -3.00
C GLN A 48 17.49 8.77 -2.71
N LYS A 49 17.38 8.19 -1.53
CA LYS A 49 18.18 7.01 -1.13
C LYS A 49 17.87 5.79 -2.00
N ILE A 50 16.60 5.54 -2.32
CA ILE A 50 16.21 4.45 -3.22
C ILE A 50 16.74 4.67 -4.64
N GLY A 51 16.67 5.91 -5.17
CA GLY A 51 17.29 6.29 -6.44
C GLY A 51 16.55 5.84 -7.71
N ALA A 52 15.29 5.38 -7.62
CA ALA A 52 14.46 5.07 -8.78
C ALA A 52 14.09 6.33 -9.60
N ASP A 53 13.46 6.16 -10.74
CA ASP A 53 13.07 7.28 -11.60
C ASP A 53 11.70 7.83 -11.24
N PHE A 54 10.76 6.95 -10.84
CA PHE A 54 9.40 7.31 -10.50
C PHE A 54 8.90 6.55 -9.27
N TYR A 55 7.99 7.19 -8.54
CA TYR A 55 7.31 6.62 -7.37
C TYR A 55 5.84 6.97 -7.41
N ALA A 56 4.96 6.04 -7.10
CA ALA A 56 3.53 6.25 -7.12
C ALA A 56 2.87 5.77 -5.83
N PHE A 57 1.88 6.54 -5.35
CA PHE A 57 1.02 6.15 -4.23
C PHE A 57 -0.29 6.92 -4.24
N SER A 58 -1.20 6.59 -3.33
CA SER A 58 -2.50 7.26 -3.17
C SER A 58 -2.65 7.85 -1.78
N ALA A 59 -3.16 9.07 -1.70
CA ALA A 59 -3.32 9.81 -0.45
C ALA A 59 -4.17 9.05 0.59
N HIS A 60 -5.25 8.35 0.15
CA HIS A 60 -6.15 7.63 1.06
C HIS A 60 -5.47 6.46 1.81
N LYS A 61 -4.30 6.01 1.39
CA LYS A 61 -3.49 5.04 2.13
C LYS A 61 -2.48 5.69 3.08
N MET A 62 -2.37 7.00 3.04
CA MET A 62 -1.50 7.82 3.88
C MET A 62 -2.33 8.80 4.71
N TYR A 63 -3.42 8.32 5.32
CA TYR A 63 -4.37 9.11 6.13
C TYR A 63 -5.06 10.25 5.39
N GLY A 64 -4.85 10.39 4.09
CA GLY A 64 -5.39 11.46 3.26
C GLY A 64 -6.75 11.14 2.63
N PRO A 65 -7.31 12.09 1.88
CA PRO A 65 -8.62 11.93 1.24
C PRO A 65 -8.57 11.01 0.03
N ASN A 66 -9.76 10.52 -0.34
CA ASN A 66 -9.94 9.78 -1.59
C ASN A 66 -9.79 10.67 -2.83
N GLY A 67 -9.48 10.07 -3.97
CA GLY A 67 -9.43 10.77 -5.26
C GLY A 67 -8.17 11.61 -5.48
N VAL A 68 -7.11 11.39 -4.70
CA VAL A 68 -5.78 12.01 -4.89
C VAL A 68 -4.75 10.91 -5.07
N GLY A 69 -4.07 10.91 -6.21
CA GLY A 69 -2.91 10.08 -6.51
C GLY A 69 -1.67 10.93 -6.69
N ILE A 70 -0.52 10.43 -6.29
CA ILE A 70 0.75 11.13 -6.34
C ILE A 70 1.73 10.35 -7.21
N LEU A 71 2.35 11.07 -8.17
CA LEU A 71 3.51 10.60 -8.91
C LEU A 71 4.68 11.51 -8.58
N ILE A 72 5.71 10.95 -7.98
CA ILE A 72 7.01 11.62 -7.78
C ILE A 72 7.95 11.11 -8.87
N GLY A 73 8.73 12.00 -9.47
CA GLY A 73 9.70 11.59 -10.48
C GLY A 73 10.89 12.56 -10.57
N LYS A 74 12.00 12.05 -11.10
CA LYS A 74 13.13 12.90 -11.47
C LYS A 74 12.67 13.87 -12.55
N PHE A 75 13.08 15.13 -12.43
CA PHE A 75 12.58 16.20 -13.29
C PHE A 75 12.82 15.92 -14.79
N ASP A 76 14.04 15.49 -15.15
CA ASP A 76 14.41 15.10 -16.51
C ASP A 76 13.56 13.93 -17.05
N ARG A 77 13.16 13.02 -16.17
CA ARG A 77 12.30 11.89 -16.53
C ARG A 77 10.85 12.29 -16.69
N LEU A 78 10.34 13.20 -15.86
CA LEU A 78 8.99 13.74 -16.01
C LEU A 78 8.86 14.57 -17.29
N GLN A 79 9.88 15.32 -17.69
CA GLN A 79 9.88 16.15 -18.91
C GLN A 79 9.69 15.34 -20.19
N ILE A 80 10.18 14.11 -20.26
CA ILE A 80 10.05 13.26 -21.46
C ILE A 80 8.75 12.45 -21.50
N LEU A 81 7.96 12.45 -20.42
CA LEU A 81 6.67 11.78 -20.41
C LEU A 81 5.70 12.46 -21.38
N LYS A 82 4.99 11.63 -22.15
CA LYS A 82 3.87 12.10 -22.96
C LYS A 82 2.60 12.05 -22.11
N PRO A 83 1.74 13.08 -22.18
CA PRO A 83 0.43 13.02 -21.54
C PRO A 83 -0.37 11.84 -22.05
N LEU A 84 -1.07 11.15 -21.13
CA LEU A 84 -2.00 10.09 -21.50
C LEU A 84 -3.38 10.67 -21.88
N PHE A 85 -3.76 11.76 -21.21
CA PHE A 85 -5.00 12.50 -21.47
C PHE A 85 -4.69 13.94 -21.78
N TYR A 86 -5.57 14.57 -22.57
CA TYR A 86 -5.49 15.97 -22.90
C TYR A 86 -6.74 16.71 -22.41
N GLY A 87 -6.57 17.95 -21.93
CA GLY A 87 -7.66 18.72 -21.37
C GLY A 87 -7.24 20.15 -21.01
N GLY A 88 -8.11 20.88 -20.33
CA GLY A 88 -7.84 22.23 -19.89
C GLY A 88 -6.61 22.34 -19.01
N LYS A 89 -5.97 23.51 -19.00
CA LYS A 89 -4.79 23.92 -18.20
C LYS A 89 -3.46 23.29 -18.55
N MET A 90 -3.42 22.23 -19.32
CA MET A 90 -2.16 21.55 -19.70
C MET A 90 -1.54 22.05 -21.00
N LEU A 91 -2.19 22.97 -21.68
CA LEU A 91 -1.73 23.55 -22.96
C LEU A 91 -1.28 25.00 -22.77
N GLN A 92 -0.13 25.33 -23.35
CA GLN A 92 0.36 26.70 -23.45
C GLN A 92 -0.25 27.39 -24.68
N ASN A 93 -0.32 26.66 -25.80
CA ASN A 93 -0.94 27.13 -27.03
C ASN A 93 -1.61 25.98 -27.77
N VAL A 94 -2.67 26.30 -28.51
CA VAL A 94 -3.35 25.35 -29.38
C VAL A 94 -3.82 26.07 -30.66
N THR A 95 -3.63 25.43 -31.79
CA THR A 95 -4.12 25.84 -33.10
C THR A 95 -4.92 24.70 -33.71
N GLU A 96 -5.48 24.88 -34.89
CA GLU A 96 -6.24 23.84 -35.58
C GLU A 96 -5.43 22.59 -35.90
N THR A 97 -4.12 22.73 -36.03
CA THR A 97 -3.23 21.64 -36.51
C THR A 97 -2.10 21.32 -35.53
N ALA A 98 -1.89 22.11 -34.47
CA ALA A 98 -0.78 21.91 -33.54
C ALA A 98 -1.15 22.31 -32.12
N LEU A 99 -0.45 21.73 -31.17
CA LEU A 99 -0.54 22.12 -29.75
C LEU A 99 0.86 22.21 -29.12
N THR A 100 0.99 23.08 -28.12
CA THR A 100 2.18 23.18 -27.27
C THR A 100 1.77 22.93 -25.84
N LEU A 101 2.46 21.98 -25.19
CA LEU A 101 2.19 21.63 -23.80
C LEU A 101 2.74 22.71 -22.85
N ALA A 102 2.04 22.92 -21.75
CA ALA A 102 2.53 23.74 -20.63
C ALA A 102 3.75 23.07 -19.96
N GLU A 103 4.39 23.83 -19.07
CA GLU A 103 5.48 23.30 -18.25
C GLU A 103 4.97 22.30 -17.20
N LEU A 104 5.89 21.52 -16.62
CA LEU A 104 5.59 20.68 -15.47
C LEU A 104 5.13 21.52 -14.26
N PRO A 105 4.20 21.04 -13.48
CA PRO A 105 3.49 19.74 -13.57
C PRO A 105 2.30 19.77 -14.54
N TYR A 106 1.84 20.94 -14.98
CA TYR A 106 0.58 21.13 -15.69
C TYR A 106 0.42 20.30 -16.96
N ARG A 107 1.51 20.05 -17.69
CA ARG A 107 1.48 19.23 -18.92
C ARG A 107 1.06 17.78 -18.70
N LEU A 108 1.10 17.28 -17.47
CA LEU A 108 0.71 15.91 -17.10
C LEU A 108 -0.61 15.84 -16.34
N GLU A 109 -1.25 17.00 -16.08
CA GLU A 109 -2.47 17.11 -15.28
C GLU A 109 -3.61 17.73 -16.11
N ALA A 110 -4.44 16.88 -16.73
CA ALA A 110 -5.54 17.32 -17.60
C ALA A 110 -6.76 17.77 -16.81
N GLY A 111 -7.26 18.96 -17.07
CA GLY A 111 -8.50 19.50 -16.52
C GLY A 111 -8.35 20.13 -15.14
N THR A 112 -9.47 20.28 -14.44
CA THR A 112 -9.48 20.82 -13.07
C THR A 112 -9.15 19.70 -12.09
N PRO A 113 -8.05 19.81 -11.29
CA PRO A 113 -7.69 18.79 -10.34
C PRO A 113 -8.68 18.74 -9.16
N ASN A 114 -8.61 17.67 -8.35
CA ASN A 114 -9.34 17.58 -7.09
C ASN A 114 -8.75 18.55 -6.05
N ILE A 115 -9.09 19.85 -6.18
CA ILE A 115 -8.49 20.94 -5.39
C ILE A 115 -8.70 20.70 -3.89
N ALA A 116 -9.92 20.36 -3.46
CA ALA A 116 -10.24 20.13 -2.06
C ALA A 116 -9.44 18.94 -1.49
N GLY A 117 -9.34 17.86 -2.26
CA GLY A 117 -8.55 16.68 -1.86
C GLY A 117 -7.04 16.97 -1.78
N ILE A 118 -6.50 17.75 -2.71
CA ILE A 118 -5.07 18.11 -2.71
C ILE A 118 -4.74 19.01 -1.51
N ILE A 119 -5.56 20.03 -1.23
CA ILE A 119 -5.38 20.88 -0.06
C ILE A 119 -5.52 20.07 1.22
N GLY A 120 -6.56 19.25 1.35
CA GLY A 120 -6.75 18.38 2.51
C GLY A 120 -5.60 17.39 2.72
N PHE A 121 -5.00 16.86 1.64
CA PHE A 121 -3.81 16.03 1.77
C PHE A 121 -2.58 16.84 2.21
N GLY A 122 -2.46 18.10 1.78
CA GLY A 122 -1.43 19.01 2.27
C GLY A 122 -1.48 19.18 3.79
N GLU A 123 -2.66 19.35 4.37
CA GLU A 123 -2.86 19.42 5.83
C GLU A 123 -2.47 18.11 6.53
N VAL A 124 -2.84 16.95 5.95
CA VAL A 124 -2.41 15.64 6.47
C VAL A 124 -0.89 15.51 6.48
N LEU A 125 -0.21 15.98 5.44
CA LEU A 125 1.26 15.93 5.39
C LEU A 125 1.90 16.85 6.46
N GLN A 126 1.30 18.00 6.79
CA GLN A 126 1.77 18.83 7.91
C GLN A 126 1.56 18.13 9.24
N TRP A 127 0.38 17.56 9.47
CA TRP A 127 0.09 16.78 10.67
C TRP A 127 1.04 15.59 10.85
N LEU A 128 1.36 14.84 9.78
CA LEU A 128 2.30 13.71 9.82
C LEU A 128 3.74 14.16 10.16
N LYS A 129 4.13 15.41 9.87
CA LYS A 129 5.45 15.93 10.28
C LYS A 129 5.63 16.06 11.79
N GLU A 130 4.51 16.17 12.53
CA GLU A 130 4.52 16.28 13.99
C GLU A 130 4.65 14.89 14.67
N TRP A 131 4.56 13.82 13.89
CA TRP A 131 4.64 12.46 14.40
C TRP A 131 6.08 12.04 14.71
N ASP A 132 6.26 11.44 15.88
CA ASP A 132 7.44 10.63 16.17
C ASP A 132 7.24 9.24 15.52
N PHE A 133 7.60 9.15 14.23
CA PHE A 133 7.45 7.90 13.48
C PHE A 133 8.27 6.76 14.07
N GLU A 134 9.39 7.01 14.74
CA GLU A 134 10.21 5.97 15.35
C GLU A 134 9.46 5.32 16.51
N ALA A 135 8.95 6.12 17.44
CA ALA A 135 8.18 5.62 18.59
C ALA A 135 6.86 4.96 18.15
N LEU A 136 6.14 5.56 17.20
CA LEU A 136 4.89 5.01 16.67
C LEU A 136 5.10 3.68 15.93
N ASN A 137 6.15 3.59 15.13
CA ASN A 137 6.49 2.35 14.45
C ASN A 137 6.93 1.27 15.44
N GLN A 138 7.70 1.59 16.46
CA GLN A 138 8.07 0.63 17.49
C GLN A 138 6.83 0.00 18.13
N SER A 139 5.85 0.82 18.52
CA SER A 139 4.58 0.36 19.09
C SER A 139 3.77 -0.49 18.10
N LEU A 140 3.67 -0.04 16.84
CA LEU A 140 2.95 -0.75 15.77
C LEU A 140 3.56 -2.12 15.49
N TYR A 141 4.89 -2.19 15.35
CA TYR A 141 5.58 -3.44 15.07
C TYR A 141 5.51 -4.39 16.27
N GLN A 142 5.55 -3.88 17.50
CA GLN A 142 5.38 -4.69 18.72
C GLN A 142 3.96 -5.29 18.77
N LEU A 143 2.93 -4.50 18.48
CA LEU A 143 1.54 -4.98 18.40
C LEU A 143 1.39 -6.06 17.33
N ALA A 144 1.99 -5.86 16.16
CA ALA A 144 1.97 -6.82 15.07
C ALA A 144 2.72 -8.12 15.42
N GLU A 145 3.83 -8.04 16.10
CA GLU A 145 4.59 -9.22 16.55
C GLU A 145 3.81 -10.03 17.59
N ASN A 146 3.21 -9.36 18.59
CA ASN A 146 2.36 -10.00 19.59
C ASN A 146 1.17 -10.71 18.95
N THR A 147 0.53 -10.05 17.97
CA THR A 147 -0.58 -10.63 17.18
C THR A 147 -0.13 -11.88 16.44
N ARG A 148 1.03 -11.86 15.78
CA ARG A 148 1.57 -13.05 15.08
C ARG A 148 1.91 -14.19 16.05
N LYS A 149 2.53 -13.89 17.19
CA LYS A 149 2.83 -14.91 18.21
C LYS A 149 1.56 -15.63 18.65
N ARG A 150 0.47 -14.89 18.84
CA ARG A 150 -0.83 -15.47 19.23
C ARG A 150 -1.47 -16.26 18.08
N LEU A 151 -1.43 -15.78 16.85
CA LEU A 151 -1.93 -16.50 15.67
C LEU A 151 -1.23 -17.85 15.47
N LYS A 152 0.07 -17.98 15.79
CA LYS A 152 0.82 -19.23 15.68
C LYS A 152 0.34 -20.35 16.63
N ASN A 153 -0.48 -20.03 17.63
CA ASN A 153 -1.04 -21.00 18.54
C ASN A 153 -2.23 -21.77 17.92
N TYR A 154 -2.78 -21.29 16.80
CA TYR A 154 -3.86 -21.95 16.09
C TYR A 154 -3.30 -23.02 15.16
N LYS A 155 -3.60 -24.31 15.42
CA LYS A 155 -2.97 -25.45 14.75
C LYS A 155 -3.13 -25.48 13.22
N ASN A 156 -4.30 -25.05 12.73
CA ASN A 156 -4.68 -25.09 11.31
C ASN A 156 -4.44 -23.75 10.60
N LEU A 157 -3.77 -22.78 11.25
CA LEU A 157 -3.54 -21.45 10.72
C LEU A 157 -2.12 -21.32 10.18
N GLN A 158 -2.02 -20.89 8.92
CA GLN A 158 -0.75 -20.54 8.27
C GLN A 158 -0.67 -19.04 8.01
N ILE A 159 0.33 -18.37 8.58
CA ILE A 159 0.65 -16.98 8.28
C ILE A 159 1.52 -16.94 7.03
N LEU A 160 1.18 -16.04 6.10
CA LEU A 160 1.90 -15.83 4.84
C LEU A 160 2.77 -14.58 4.91
N GLY A 161 4.00 -14.67 4.38
CA GLY A 161 4.87 -13.52 4.15
C GLY A 161 5.74 -13.09 5.31
N SER A 162 5.91 -11.78 5.48
CA SER A 162 6.88 -11.18 6.41
C SER A 162 6.56 -11.46 7.87
N GLN A 163 7.60 -11.74 8.65
CA GLN A 163 7.48 -11.81 10.11
C GLN A 163 7.52 -10.42 10.76
N HIS A 164 7.92 -9.39 10.02
CA HIS A 164 8.10 -8.02 10.50
C HIS A 164 7.29 -7.06 9.63
N SER A 165 5.97 -7.09 9.74
CA SER A 165 5.07 -6.16 9.02
C SER A 165 3.78 -5.99 9.79
N PRO A 166 3.16 -4.80 9.81
CA PRO A 166 1.82 -4.60 10.34
C PRO A 166 0.73 -5.23 9.48
N THR A 167 1.05 -5.66 8.25
CA THR A 167 0.16 -6.45 7.39
C THR A 167 0.37 -7.93 7.64
N ILE A 168 -0.68 -8.63 8.06
CA ILE A 168 -0.67 -10.05 8.40
C ILE A 168 -1.72 -10.77 7.58
N SER A 169 -1.28 -11.50 6.54
CA SER A 169 -2.16 -12.38 5.78
C SER A 169 -2.05 -13.80 6.30
N PHE A 170 -3.17 -14.48 6.41
CA PHE A 170 -3.23 -15.87 6.86
C PHE A 170 -4.35 -16.65 6.17
N VAL A 171 -4.21 -17.96 6.21
CA VAL A 171 -5.23 -18.93 5.79
C VAL A 171 -5.46 -19.91 6.93
N ILE A 172 -6.63 -20.53 6.96
CA ILE A 172 -6.97 -21.58 7.92
C ILE A 172 -7.42 -22.79 7.12
N GLU A 173 -6.76 -23.93 7.34
CA GLU A 173 -7.09 -25.18 6.67
C GLU A 173 -8.56 -25.57 6.98
N GLY A 174 -9.30 -25.92 5.94
CA GLY A 174 -10.71 -26.29 6.05
C GLY A 174 -11.68 -25.08 6.14
N VAL A 175 -11.20 -23.86 6.21
CA VAL A 175 -12.06 -22.67 6.33
C VAL A 175 -11.86 -21.72 5.14
N HIS A 176 -12.97 -21.43 4.46
CA HIS A 176 -12.92 -20.47 3.35
C HIS A 176 -12.82 -19.03 3.88
N HIS A 177 -11.96 -18.22 3.24
CA HIS A 177 -11.69 -16.84 3.67
C HIS A 177 -12.93 -15.94 3.71
N ALA A 178 -13.95 -16.20 2.86
CA ALA A 178 -15.18 -15.42 2.82
C ALA A 178 -16.07 -15.72 4.04
N ASP A 179 -16.13 -16.97 4.50
CA ASP A 179 -16.90 -17.35 5.68
C ASP A 179 -16.31 -16.69 6.93
N LEU A 180 -14.99 -16.75 7.09
CA LEU A 180 -14.30 -15.99 8.14
C LEU A 180 -14.62 -14.49 8.09
N SER A 181 -14.62 -13.91 6.90
CA SER A 181 -14.94 -12.49 6.73
C SER A 181 -16.34 -12.12 7.19
N ALA A 182 -17.32 -13.00 6.97
CA ALA A 182 -18.69 -12.79 7.44
C ALA A 182 -18.74 -12.72 8.97
N PHE A 183 -18.11 -13.67 9.67
CA PHE A 183 -18.03 -13.67 11.14
C PHE A 183 -17.33 -12.44 11.70
N PHE A 184 -16.25 -12.01 11.09
CA PHE A 184 -15.57 -10.77 11.51
C PHE A 184 -16.46 -9.55 11.33
N THR A 185 -17.21 -9.47 10.23
CA THR A 185 -18.14 -8.37 9.98
C THR A 185 -19.26 -8.32 11.04
N GLU A 186 -19.87 -9.46 11.38
CA GLU A 186 -20.85 -9.55 12.46
C GLU A 186 -20.27 -9.14 13.81
N SER A 187 -19.00 -9.46 14.05
CA SER A 187 -18.27 -9.09 15.27
C SER A 187 -17.75 -7.64 15.25
N LYS A 188 -18.09 -6.84 14.23
CA LYS A 188 -17.64 -5.45 14.03
C LYS A 188 -16.11 -5.32 13.95
N VAL A 189 -15.44 -6.32 13.41
CA VAL A 189 -13.99 -6.30 13.14
C VAL A 189 -13.78 -6.15 11.64
N ALA A 190 -13.19 -5.04 11.22
CA ALA A 190 -12.89 -4.78 9.83
C ALA A 190 -11.59 -5.49 9.42
N ILE A 191 -11.71 -6.48 8.55
CA ILE A 191 -10.59 -7.17 7.91
C ILE A 191 -10.80 -7.16 6.40
N ARG A 192 -9.79 -7.55 5.65
CA ARG A 192 -9.92 -7.78 4.21
C ARG A 192 -9.75 -9.26 3.89
N SER A 193 -10.63 -9.81 3.05
CA SER A 193 -10.54 -11.19 2.56
C SER A 193 -10.51 -11.25 1.04
N GLY A 194 -10.01 -12.35 0.49
CA GLY A 194 -10.00 -12.64 -0.94
C GLY A 194 -8.63 -12.50 -1.60
N GLU A 195 -8.62 -12.11 -2.87
CA GLU A 195 -7.43 -12.12 -3.73
C GLU A 195 -6.53 -10.88 -3.59
N HIS A 196 -6.94 -9.83 -2.88
CA HIS A 196 -6.20 -8.59 -2.62
C HIS A 196 -5.65 -7.88 -3.87
N CYS A 197 -6.33 -8.02 -5.03
CA CYS A 197 -5.85 -7.55 -6.35
C CYS A 197 -4.49 -8.15 -6.76
N ALA A 198 -4.15 -9.33 -6.26
CA ALA A 198 -2.87 -10.01 -6.46
C ALA A 198 -3.04 -11.50 -6.85
N LYS A 199 -4.05 -11.79 -7.66
CA LYS A 199 -4.41 -13.16 -8.06
C LYS A 199 -3.25 -13.99 -8.62
N PRO A 200 -2.36 -13.48 -9.50
CA PRO A 200 -1.22 -14.26 -9.96
C PRO A 200 -0.27 -14.66 -8.82
N TYR A 201 -0.06 -13.74 -7.87
CA TYR A 201 0.81 -14.01 -6.73
C TYR A 201 0.19 -15.02 -5.75
N LEU A 202 -1.12 -14.95 -5.49
CA LEU A 202 -1.81 -15.95 -4.68
C LEU A 202 -1.78 -17.34 -5.33
N ARG A 203 -1.91 -17.43 -6.66
CA ARG A 203 -1.70 -18.70 -7.38
C ARG A 203 -0.30 -19.27 -7.19
N TYR A 204 0.72 -18.40 -7.24
CA TYR A 204 2.10 -18.83 -6.95
C TYR A 204 2.24 -19.35 -5.51
N LEU A 205 1.53 -18.76 -4.55
CA LEU A 205 1.46 -19.23 -3.16
C LEU A 205 0.53 -20.44 -2.96
N ASN A 206 -0.11 -20.92 -4.03
CA ASN A 206 -1.07 -22.02 -3.99
C ASN A 206 -2.31 -21.73 -3.13
N GLN A 207 -2.75 -20.45 -3.13
CA GLN A 207 -3.89 -19.96 -2.34
C GLN A 207 -5.00 -19.40 -3.24
N ALA A 208 -6.26 -19.74 -2.95
CA ALA A 208 -7.42 -19.17 -3.63
C ALA A 208 -7.75 -17.76 -3.15
N GLY A 209 -7.41 -17.44 -1.91
CA GLY A 209 -7.59 -16.17 -1.24
C GLY A 209 -7.03 -16.23 0.17
N THR A 210 -6.92 -15.10 0.84
CA THR A 210 -6.48 -15.02 2.24
C THR A 210 -7.36 -14.09 3.06
N VAL A 211 -7.30 -14.21 4.37
CA VAL A 211 -7.72 -13.17 5.29
C VAL A 211 -6.52 -12.30 5.62
N ARG A 212 -6.70 -10.98 5.56
CA ARG A 212 -5.66 -10.01 5.86
C ARG A 212 -6.08 -9.07 6.98
N LEU A 213 -5.36 -9.13 8.07
CA LEU A 213 -5.36 -8.14 9.14
C LEU A 213 -4.32 -7.06 8.79
N SER A 214 -4.70 -5.80 8.89
CA SER A 214 -3.81 -4.67 8.67
C SER A 214 -3.86 -3.77 9.91
N LEU A 215 -2.78 -3.73 10.66
CA LEU A 215 -2.62 -2.86 11.82
C LEU A 215 -2.06 -1.51 11.39
N SER A 216 -2.45 -0.46 12.08
CA SER A 216 -2.02 0.92 11.85
C SER A 216 -1.69 1.59 13.17
N HIS A 217 -1.11 2.78 13.14
CA HIS A 217 -0.65 3.52 14.31
C HIS A 217 -1.76 3.86 15.32
N TYR A 218 -3.03 3.79 14.93
CA TYR A 218 -4.19 4.04 15.80
C TYR A 218 -4.78 2.76 16.41
N ASN A 219 -4.30 1.57 16.05
CA ASN A 219 -4.80 0.33 16.64
C ASN A 219 -4.18 0.08 18.01
N THR A 220 -4.97 -0.56 18.87
CA THR A 220 -4.66 -0.85 20.26
C THR A 220 -4.69 -2.36 20.56
N ASP A 221 -4.20 -2.76 21.72
CA ASP A 221 -4.34 -4.14 22.22
C ASP A 221 -5.81 -4.55 22.34
N ALA A 222 -6.72 -3.62 22.65
CA ALA A 222 -8.16 -3.90 22.72
C ALA A 222 -8.76 -4.29 21.35
N ASP A 223 -8.29 -3.66 20.25
CA ASP A 223 -8.71 -4.03 18.90
C ASP A 223 -8.22 -5.44 18.55
N VAL A 224 -7.01 -5.79 18.96
CA VAL A 224 -6.44 -7.13 18.77
C VAL A 224 -7.20 -8.16 19.60
N GLU A 225 -7.58 -7.87 20.84
CA GLU A 225 -8.42 -8.76 21.65
C GLU A 225 -9.80 -8.99 21.03
N GLN A 226 -10.42 -7.95 20.47
CA GLN A 226 -11.68 -8.08 19.75
C GLN A 226 -11.53 -8.97 18.51
N PHE A 227 -10.44 -8.82 17.76
CA PHE A 227 -10.13 -9.68 16.63
C PHE A 227 -10.01 -11.15 17.04
N PHE A 228 -9.27 -11.48 18.10
CA PHE A 228 -9.14 -12.86 18.57
C PHE A 228 -10.46 -13.44 19.11
N THR A 229 -11.23 -12.64 19.82
CA THR A 229 -12.57 -13.05 20.28
C THR A 229 -13.48 -13.42 19.09
N ALA A 230 -13.41 -12.63 18.00
CA ALA A 230 -14.16 -12.92 16.78
C ALA A 230 -13.63 -14.18 16.07
N LEU A 231 -12.31 -14.36 16.02
CA LEU A 231 -11.66 -15.53 15.42
C LEU A 231 -12.06 -16.82 16.17
N ASP A 232 -11.98 -16.82 17.49
CA ASP A 232 -12.34 -18.00 18.31
C ASP A 232 -13.81 -18.41 18.11
N LYS A 233 -14.73 -17.43 18.09
CA LYS A 233 -16.14 -17.67 17.79
C LYS A 233 -16.37 -18.26 16.40
N ALA A 234 -15.66 -17.70 15.39
CA ALA A 234 -15.77 -18.19 14.01
C ALA A 234 -15.29 -19.64 13.90
N LEU A 235 -14.14 -19.96 14.50
CA LEU A 235 -13.55 -21.29 14.42
C LEU A 235 -14.34 -22.34 15.17
N ALA A 236 -14.97 -21.98 16.28
CA ALA A 236 -15.88 -22.89 17.01
C ALA A 236 -17.10 -23.32 16.16
N ILE A 237 -17.46 -22.57 15.14
CA ILE A 237 -18.60 -22.87 14.25
C ILE A 237 -18.16 -23.49 12.93
N LEU A 238 -17.00 -23.06 12.41
CA LEU A 238 -16.56 -23.44 11.07
C LEU A 238 -15.70 -24.73 11.04
N LEU A 239 -15.21 -25.16 12.19
CA LEU A 239 -14.39 -26.38 12.32
C LEU A 239 -15.08 -27.52 13.08
N ASP A 240 -16.32 -27.32 13.55
CA ASP A 240 -17.20 -28.39 14.03
C ASP A 240 -17.84 -29.13 12.84
#